data_587f3edfa2dfdd5c98ff94a6ea9497f0
#
_entry.id   587f3edfa2dfdd5c98ff94a6ea9497f0
#
_cell.length_a   1.000
_cell.length_b   1.000
_cell.length_c   1.000
_cell.angle_alpha   90.00
_cell.angle_beta   90.00
_cell.angle_gamma   90.00
#
_symmetry.space_group_name_H-M   'P 1'
#
loop_
_entity.id
_entity.type
_entity.pdbx_description
1 polymer ?
#
loop_
_entity_poly.entity_id
_entity_poly.type
_entity_poly.pdbx_seq_one_letter_code
_entity_poly.pdbx_strand_id
1 'polypeptide(L)'
;MSGTLSNETACPTRNSKSNSFKERNMKQLLLVAGLVLFVLELGLVTPAIQAQPYPNRPIQVIIPSTPGSGVDITGRMVTEELGKILKTQIVTVNKPGASMTLGTDAVVRSKKDGYTLLYANTTAIVYSRVPAPDVVPYDPVKDLEPLGFHLWNLMVIAVNDAAPWKSFSELIDYAKQNPEKVRVSLHSVGSIDHFNLEIIKSLTGAQFNMIPFKGPAEAATALLGGHVDVTSIALTLVLPHVRAGKMRNLLITRKWSELPNIPTLTELGYKQELGAGWFAFYAPAGVPEEVKNVLVPAFEKVARNPELKSKIDKMGFAVDYKPPGELRKIMIEDYDAAVALAIKLGLRK
;
A
#
# COMPACT_ATOMS: atom_id res chain seq x y z
N MET A 1 -26.19 -124.74 34.37
CA MET A 1 -24.77 -124.77 34.07
C MET A 1 -24.40 -123.55 33.27
N SER A 2 -23.53 -122.83 33.86
CA SER A 2 -22.62 -121.84 33.31
C SER A 2 -23.13 -120.99 32.15
N GLY A 3 -23.10 -119.76 32.15
CA GLY A 3 -22.25 -118.76 32.73
C GLY A 3 -21.98 -117.73 31.67
N THR A 4 -21.71 -116.72 31.88
CA THR A 4 -20.80 -115.69 31.52
C THR A 4 -21.43 -114.34 31.08
N LEU A 5 -21.11 -113.42 31.89
CA LEU A 5 -21.32 -112.00 31.77
C LEU A 5 -20.26 -111.40 30.81
N SER A 6 -20.65 -110.51 29.98
CA SER A 6 -19.72 -109.59 29.34
C SER A 6 -20.10 -108.14 29.60
N ASN A 7 -19.22 -107.43 30.21
CA ASN A 7 -19.25 -105.97 30.47
C ASN A 7 -18.85 -105.16 29.20
N GLU A 8 -19.71 -104.28 28.75
CA GLU A 8 -19.34 -103.26 27.79
C GLU A 8 -19.19 -101.91 28.50
N THR A 9 -17.96 -101.42 28.51
CA THR A 9 -17.59 -100.13 28.97
C THR A 9 -17.72 -99.11 27.81
N ALA A 10 -18.63 -98.14 27.96
CA ALA A 10 -18.85 -97.08 27.03
C ALA A 10 -17.72 -96.00 27.13
N CYS A 11 -17.14 -95.68 26.00
CA CYS A 11 -16.13 -94.60 25.84
C CYS A 11 -16.82 -93.27 25.71
N PRO A 12 -16.41 -92.19 26.45
CA PRO A 12 -17.03 -90.89 26.34
C PRO A 12 -16.53 -90.12 25.15
N THR A 13 -17.40 -89.53 24.36
CA THR A 13 -17.23 -88.82 23.11
C THR A 13 -16.39 -87.59 23.25
N ARG A 14 -15.30 -87.46 22.41
CA ARG A 14 -14.28 -86.44 22.30
C ARG A 14 -14.81 -85.16 21.64
N ASN A 15 -16.10 -84.91 21.45
CA ASN A 15 -16.61 -83.88 20.55
C ASN A 15 -17.18 -82.61 21.26
N SER A 16 -17.26 -82.55 22.57
CA SER A 16 -17.90 -81.41 23.28
C SER A 16 -16.87 -80.23 23.54
N LYS A 17 -15.58 -80.52 23.64
CA LYS A 17 -14.56 -79.52 23.92
C LYS A 17 -14.15 -78.69 22.68
N SER A 18 -14.31 -79.23 21.46
CA SER A 18 -13.96 -78.54 20.20
C SER A 18 -14.97 -77.39 19.86
N ASN A 19 -16.23 -77.56 20.14
CA ASN A 19 -17.24 -76.55 19.83
C ASN A 19 -17.21 -75.37 20.82
N SER A 20 -16.91 -75.55 22.08
CA SER A 20 -16.79 -74.45 23.05
C SER A 20 -15.59 -73.56 22.82
N PHE A 21 -14.48 -74.10 22.22
CA PHE A 21 -13.32 -73.34 21.88
C PHE A 21 -13.55 -72.51 20.63
N LYS A 22 -14.26 -72.98 19.62
CA LYS A 22 -14.66 -72.24 18.44
C LYS A 22 -15.62 -71.11 18.74
N GLU A 23 -16.61 -71.32 19.58
CA GLU A 23 -17.57 -70.29 20.01
C GLU A 23 -16.91 -69.17 20.83
N ARG A 24 -15.95 -69.50 21.68
CA ARG A 24 -15.19 -68.48 22.46
C ARG A 24 -14.31 -67.61 21.58
N ASN A 25 -13.63 -68.21 20.61
CA ASN A 25 -12.79 -67.47 19.67
C ASN A 25 -13.62 -66.60 18.71
N MET A 26 -14.79 -67.06 18.27
CA MET A 26 -15.72 -66.30 17.43
C MET A 26 -16.33 -65.10 18.18
N LYS A 27 -16.67 -65.26 19.48
CA LYS A 27 -17.13 -64.12 20.31
C LYS A 27 -16.01 -63.10 20.56
N GLN A 28 -14.77 -63.53 20.75
CA GLN A 28 -13.62 -62.63 20.87
C GLN A 28 -13.33 -61.90 19.56
N LEU A 29 -13.44 -62.59 18.41
CA LEU A 29 -13.25 -61.98 17.10
C LEU A 29 -14.33 -60.92 16.81
N LEU A 30 -15.59 -61.18 17.16
CA LEU A 30 -16.68 -60.22 17.01
C LEU A 30 -16.52 -58.99 17.94
N LEU A 31 -16.04 -59.21 19.17
CA LEU A 31 -15.74 -58.10 20.09
C LEU A 31 -14.58 -57.22 19.60
N VAL A 32 -13.52 -57.81 19.06
CA VAL A 32 -12.40 -57.08 18.50
C VAL A 32 -12.81 -56.33 17.22
N ALA A 33 -13.61 -56.99 16.34
CA ALA A 33 -14.14 -56.33 15.13
C ALA A 33 -15.07 -55.15 15.48
N GLY A 34 -15.95 -55.32 16.51
CA GLY A 34 -16.80 -54.23 17.01
C GLY A 34 -16.02 -53.07 17.62
N LEU A 35 -14.92 -53.39 18.35
CA LEU A 35 -14.04 -52.37 18.92
C LEU A 35 -13.28 -51.60 17.82
N VAL A 36 -12.82 -52.29 16.78
CA VAL A 36 -12.13 -51.68 15.63
C VAL A 36 -13.10 -50.82 14.83
N LEU A 37 -14.33 -51.24 14.58
CA LEU A 37 -15.36 -50.44 13.93
C LEU A 37 -15.70 -49.18 14.77
N PHE A 38 -15.85 -49.32 16.10
CA PHE A 38 -16.11 -48.20 16.99
C PHE A 38 -14.97 -47.18 17.03
N VAL A 39 -13.72 -47.63 16.98
CA VAL A 39 -12.53 -46.74 16.87
C VAL A 39 -12.44 -46.08 15.51
N LEU A 40 -12.84 -46.77 14.42
CA LEU A 40 -12.91 -46.15 13.08
C LEU A 40 -14.00 -45.06 13.00
N GLU A 41 -15.15 -45.28 13.63
CA GLU A 41 -16.22 -44.25 13.67
C GLU A 41 -15.83 -43.03 14.52
N LEU A 42 -15.13 -43.21 15.65
CA LEU A 42 -14.61 -42.08 16.45
C LEU A 42 -13.50 -41.31 15.74
N GLY A 43 -12.72 -41.93 14.84
CA GLY A 43 -11.64 -41.31 14.08
C GLY A 43 -12.12 -40.44 12.91
N LEU A 44 -13.40 -40.54 12.49
CA LEU A 44 -13.99 -39.82 11.39
C LEU A 44 -14.67 -38.49 11.79
N VAL A 45 -14.83 -38.24 13.09
CA VAL A 45 -15.29 -36.93 13.59
C VAL A 45 -14.08 -36.03 13.79
N THR A 46 -13.39 -35.67 12.70
CA THR A 46 -12.54 -34.49 12.71
C THR A 46 -13.46 -33.27 12.88
N PRO A 47 -13.37 -32.50 14.00
CA PRO A 47 -14.08 -31.24 14.06
C PRO A 47 -13.62 -30.45 12.83
N ALA A 48 -14.53 -30.08 11.94
CA ALA A 48 -14.26 -29.09 10.94
C ALA A 48 -13.78 -27.85 11.72
N ILE A 49 -12.48 -27.59 11.69
CA ILE A 49 -11.91 -26.34 12.20
C ILE A 49 -12.55 -25.27 11.34
N GLN A 50 -13.65 -24.73 11.81
CA GLN A 50 -14.32 -23.62 11.17
C GLN A 50 -13.31 -22.48 11.21
N ALA A 51 -12.69 -22.20 10.07
CA ALA A 51 -11.75 -21.09 9.94
C ALA A 51 -12.46 -19.86 10.46
N GLN A 52 -11.93 -19.25 11.52
CA GLN A 52 -12.52 -18.05 12.08
C GLN A 52 -12.53 -16.97 10.98
N PRO A 53 -13.64 -16.22 10.83
CA PRO A 53 -13.74 -15.22 9.78
C PRO A 53 -12.61 -14.21 9.90
N TYR A 54 -12.02 -13.85 8.77
CA TYR A 54 -11.00 -12.79 8.68
C TYR A 54 -11.65 -11.41 8.93
N PRO A 55 -11.02 -10.49 9.69
CA PRO A 55 -9.83 -10.68 10.53
C PRO A 55 -10.19 -11.22 11.92
N ASN A 56 -9.39 -12.16 12.46
CA ASN A 56 -9.55 -12.73 13.80
C ASN A 56 -8.40 -12.40 14.78
N ARG A 57 -7.46 -11.57 14.35
CA ARG A 57 -6.31 -11.08 15.13
C ARG A 57 -5.90 -9.69 14.62
N PRO A 58 -5.04 -8.96 15.35
CA PRO A 58 -4.57 -7.65 14.93
C PRO A 58 -3.92 -7.66 13.55
N ILE A 59 -4.19 -6.62 12.74
CA ILE A 59 -3.57 -6.37 11.45
C ILE A 59 -2.43 -5.38 11.64
N GLN A 60 -1.27 -5.65 11.07
CA GLN A 60 -0.14 -4.72 11.02
C GLN A 60 -0.17 -3.93 9.71
N VAL A 61 -0.05 -2.60 9.80
CA VAL A 61 0.15 -1.72 8.64
C VAL A 61 1.55 -1.12 8.70
N ILE A 62 2.39 -1.49 7.74
CA ILE A 62 3.71 -0.91 7.57
C ILE A 62 3.59 0.43 6.85
N ILE A 63 4.20 1.47 7.42
CA ILE A 63 4.36 2.78 6.81
C ILE A 63 5.87 2.97 6.55
N PRO A 64 6.34 2.97 5.29
CA PRO A 64 7.76 2.99 4.96
C PRO A 64 8.38 4.39 5.08
N SER A 65 7.91 5.19 6.02
CA SER A 65 8.32 6.57 6.24
C SER A 65 8.56 6.87 7.71
N THR A 66 9.24 7.97 7.99
CA THR A 66 9.48 8.43 9.37
C THR A 66 8.18 8.85 10.05
N PRO A 67 8.07 8.67 11.37
CA PRO A 67 6.96 9.22 12.15
C PRO A 67 6.79 10.73 11.91
N GLY A 68 5.54 11.20 11.88
CA GLY A 68 5.19 12.60 11.66
C GLY A 68 5.23 13.06 10.20
N SER A 69 5.62 12.20 9.26
CA SER A 69 5.50 12.50 7.82
C SER A 69 4.04 12.49 7.37
N GLY A 70 3.74 13.12 6.22
CA GLY A 70 2.38 13.12 5.66
C GLY A 70 1.82 11.71 5.45
N VAL A 71 2.65 10.75 5.04
CA VAL A 71 2.26 9.33 4.90
C VAL A 71 1.92 8.73 6.27
N ASP A 72 2.71 9.03 7.32
CA ASP A 72 2.47 8.50 8.65
C ASP A 72 1.18 9.08 9.26
N ILE A 73 1.00 10.41 9.19
CA ILE A 73 -0.17 11.07 9.78
C ILE A 73 -1.45 10.57 9.10
N THR A 74 -1.52 10.61 7.77
CA THR A 74 -2.71 10.17 7.02
C THR A 74 -2.93 8.66 7.17
N GLY A 75 -1.87 7.86 7.17
CA GLY A 75 -1.94 6.42 7.39
C GLY A 75 -2.55 6.06 8.75
N ARG A 76 -2.14 6.74 9.83
CA ARG A 76 -2.72 6.54 11.18
C ARG A 76 -4.19 6.93 11.24
N MET A 77 -4.56 8.04 10.62
CA MET A 77 -5.97 8.47 10.55
C MET A 77 -6.84 7.43 9.86
N VAL A 78 -6.37 6.87 8.73
CA VAL A 78 -7.09 5.84 7.98
C VAL A 78 -7.14 4.52 8.73
N THR A 79 -6.03 4.09 9.33
CA THR A 79 -5.96 2.81 10.05
C THR A 79 -6.79 2.80 11.33
N GLU A 80 -6.96 3.95 12.00
CA GLU A 80 -7.87 4.10 13.12
C GLU A 80 -9.32 3.83 12.69
N GLU A 81 -9.78 4.47 11.61
CA GLU A 81 -11.14 4.27 11.08
C GLU A 81 -11.33 2.85 10.53
N LEU A 82 -10.32 2.31 9.86
CA LEU A 82 -10.35 0.94 9.34
C LEU A 82 -10.49 -0.09 10.47
N GLY A 83 -9.81 0.13 11.60
CA GLY A 83 -9.94 -0.71 12.79
C GLY A 83 -11.37 -0.72 13.36
N LYS A 84 -12.06 0.43 13.37
CA LYS A 84 -13.47 0.53 13.79
C LYS A 84 -14.39 -0.26 12.86
N ILE A 85 -14.17 -0.20 11.53
CA ILE A 85 -14.99 -0.92 10.53
C ILE A 85 -14.75 -2.43 10.63
N LEU A 86 -13.49 -2.85 10.69
CA LEU A 86 -13.11 -4.26 10.75
C LEU A 86 -13.28 -4.88 12.14
N LYS A 87 -13.60 -4.07 13.16
CA LYS A 87 -13.72 -4.49 14.57
C LYS A 87 -12.49 -5.25 15.06
N THR A 88 -11.31 -4.83 14.62
CA THR A 88 -10.02 -5.42 15.00
C THR A 88 -8.99 -4.32 15.27
N GLN A 89 -8.00 -4.65 16.08
CA GLN A 89 -6.88 -3.73 16.31
C GLN A 89 -6.02 -3.63 15.05
N ILE A 90 -5.67 -2.41 14.64
CA ILE A 90 -4.66 -2.15 13.61
C ILE A 90 -3.44 -1.51 14.26
N VAL A 91 -2.29 -2.14 14.05
CA VAL A 91 -1.01 -1.69 14.58
C VAL A 91 -0.20 -1.06 13.45
N THR A 92 0.00 0.24 13.49
CA THR A 92 0.86 0.96 12.54
C THR A 92 2.32 0.90 12.96
N VAL A 93 3.20 0.52 12.04
CA VAL A 93 4.65 0.40 12.26
C VAL A 93 5.40 1.20 11.21
N ASN A 94 6.18 2.19 11.63
CA ASN A 94 7.07 2.91 10.74
C ASN A 94 8.32 2.07 10.46
N LYS A 95 8.65 1.90 9.16
CA LYS A 95 9.86 1.21 8.71
C LYS A 95 10.54 2.01 7.60
N PRO A 96 11.16 3.16 7.93
CA PRO A 96 11.84 4.01 6.96
C PRO A 96 13.15 3.40 6.47
N GLY A 97 13.70 3.97 5.39
CA GLY A 97 15.04 3.67 4.89
C GLY A 97 15.06 3.32 3.41
N ALA A 98 16.22 3.55 2.78
CA ALA A 98 16.51 3.29 1.37
C ALA A 98 15.40 3.79 0.42
N SER A 99 15.05 5.06 0.49
CA SER A 99 13.93 5.65 -0.28
C SER A 99 12.62 4.88 -0.14
N MET A 100 12.29 4.43 1.09
CA MET A 100 11.10 3.66 1.46
C MET A 100 11.10 2.18 1.03
N THR A 101 12.15 1.70 0.37
CA THR A 101 12.21 0.31 -0.11
C THR A 101 12.28 -0.71 1.02
N LEU A 102 12.93 -0.40 2.17
CA LEU A 102 13.03 -1.33 3.29
C LEU A 102 11.66 -1.73 3.87
N GLY A 103 10.77 -0.76 4.06
CA GLY A 103 9.43 -1.03 4.58
C GLY A 103 8.55 -1.73 3.55
N THR A 104 8.65 -1.35 2.29
CA THR A 104 7.90 -1.94 1.19
C THR A 104 8.31 -3.41 0.97
N ASP A 105 9.62 -3.71 0.91
CA ASP A 105 10.13 -5.08 0.78
C ASP A 105 9.69 -5.97 1.95
N ALA A 106 9.63 -5.42 3.16
CA ALA A 106 9.14 -6.17 4.32
C ALA A 106 7.69 -6.64 4.15
N VAL A 107 6.83 -5.85 3.49
CA VAL A 107 5.45 -6.27 3.17
C VAL A 107 5.43 -7.27 2.03
N VAL A 108 6.18 -7.02 0.95
CA VAL A 108 6.29 -7.95 -0.18
C VAL A 108 6.65 -9.37 0.29
N ARG A 109 7.60 -9.48 1.24
CA ARG A 109 8.05 -10.78 1.80
C ARG A 109 7.18 -11.32 2.92
N SER A 110 6.15 -10.61 3.35
CA SER A 110 5.28 -11.07 4.44
C SER A 110 4.37 -12.22 4.01
N LYS A 111 3.70 -12.84 4.98
CA LYS A 111 2.70 -13.86 4.70
C LYS A 111 1.53 -13.26 3.91
N LYS A 112 1.03 -14.02 2.95
CA LYS A 112 -0.09 -13.63 2.06
C LYS A 112 -1.45 -13.88 2.70
N ASP A 113 -1.60 -13.54 3.97
CA ASP A 113 -2.78 -13.83 4.79
C ASP A 113 -3.59 -12.59 5.17
N GLY A 114 -3.20 -11.42 4.66
CA GLY A 114 -3.88 -10.15 4.88
C GLY A 114 -3.58 -9.47 6.24
N TYR A 115 -2.70 -10.04 7.07
CA TYR A 115 -2.38 -9.47 8.38
C TYR A 115 -1.15 -8.53 8.38
N THR A 116 -0.49 -8.39 7.24
CA THR A 116 0.55 -7.38 7.03
C THR A 116 0.23 -6.61 5.77
N LEU A 117 -0.07 -5.32 5.92
CA LEU A 117 -0.46 -4.42 4.84
C LEU A 117 0.56 -3.29 4.72
N LEU A 118 0.52 -2.59 3.59
CA LEU A 118 1.35 -1.43 3.31
C LEU A 118 0.46 -0.21 3.09
N TYR A 119 0.79 0.90 3.73
CA TYR A 119 0.30 2.22 3.33
C TYR A 119 1.49 3.06 2.88
N ALA A 120 1.55 3.36 1.60
CA ALA A 120 2.72 3.97 0.99
C ALA A 120 2.36 5.06 -0.02
N ASN A 121 3.38 5.84 -0.37
CA ASN A 121 3.28 6.90 -1.38
C ASN A 121 3.95 6.50 -2.71
N THR A 122 3.83 7.36 -3.68
CA THR A 122 4.42 7.25 -5.02
C THR A 122 5.94 7.00 -5.01
N THR A 123 6.68 7.53 -4.01
CA THR A 123 8.12 7.30 -3.92
C THR A 123 8.42 5.82 -3.73
N ALA A 124 7.71 5.15 -2.80
CA ALA A 124 7.90 3.73 -2.53
C ALA A 124 7.54 2.83 -3.72
N ILE A 125 6.56 3.25 -4.52
CA ILE A 125 5.93 2.43 -5.57
C ILE A 125 6.52 2.73 -6.96
N VAL A 126 6.84 3.99 -7.23
CA VAL A 126 7.30 4.45 -8.56
C VAL A 126 8.76 4.90 -8.51
N TYR A 127 9.03 6.02 -7.82
CA TYR A 127 10.28 6.75 -7.98
C TYR A 127 11.51 6.06 -7.40
N SER A 128 11.39 5.26 -6.35
CA SER A 128 12.52 4.53 -5.77
C SER A 128 13.19 3.58 -6.78
N ARG A 129 12.42 3.09 -7.74
CA ARG A 129 12.86 2.10 -8.73
C ARG A 129 13.31 2.71 -10.06
N VAL A 130 12.94 3.98 -10.31
CA VAL A 130 13.22 4.63 -11.61
C VAL A 130 14.73 4.73 -11.91
N PRO A 131 15.60 5.23 -11.01
CA PRO A 131 17.01 5.41 -11.32
C PRO A 131 17.81 4.09 -11.33
N ALA A 132 17.41 3.10 -10.53
CA ALA A 132 18.17 1.87 -10.33
C ALA A 132 17.24 0.67 -10.07
N PRO A 133 16.58 0.14 -11.10
CA PRO A 133 15.59 -0.93 -10.95
C PRO A 133 16.19 -2.22 -10.35
N ASP A 134 17.46 -2.50 -10.61
CA ASP A 134 18.13 -3.71 -10.15
C ASP A 134 18.52 -3.67 -8.65
N VAL A 135 18.50 -2.48 -8.05
CA VAL A 135 18.81 -2.30 -6.62
C VAL A 135 17.57 -2.49 -5.74
N VAL A 136 16.38 -2.26 -6.29
CA VAL A 136 15.12 -2.43 -5.55
C VAL A 136 14.66 -3.87 -5.65
N PRO A 137 14.56 -4.62 -4.54
CA PRO A 137 14.40 -6.08 -4.53
C PRO A 137 12.96 -6.56 -4.82
N TYR A 138 12.08 -5.70 -5.31
CA TYR A 138 10.69 -6.02 -5.65
C TYR A 138 10.22 -5.25 -6.89
N ASP A 139 9.18 -5.79 -7.54
CA ASP A 139 8.42 -5.12 -8.58
C ASP A 139 7.03 -4.74 -8.03
N PRO A 140 6.74 -3.45 -7.77
CA PRO A 140 5.48 -3.04 -7.13
C PRO A 140 4.22 -3.50 -7.88
N VAL A 141 4.28 -3.60 -9.21
CA VAL A 141 3.14 -4.02 -10.03
C VAL A 141 2.85 -5.51 -9.92
N LYS A 142 3.92 -6.33 -9.71
CA LYS A 142 3.82 -7.80 -9.62
C LYS A 142 3.71 -8.30 -8.18
N ASP A 143 4.45 -7.65 -7.26
CA ASP A 143 4.67 -8.17 -5.91
C ASP A 143 3.73 -7.55 -4.87
N LEU A 144 2.98 -6.50 -5.26
CA LEU A 144 1.96 -5.89 -4.42
C LEU A 144 0.56 -6.05 -5.04
N GLU A 145 -0.41 -6.33 -4.19
CA GLU A 145 -1.83 -6.31 -4.52
C GLU A 145 -2.42 -4.96 -4.11
N PRO A 146 -2.87 -4.11 -5.04
CA PRO A 146 -3.56 -2.87 -4.74
C PRO A 146 -4.86 -3.15 -3.99
N LEU A 147 -5.11 -2.44 -2.88
CA LEU A 147 -6.37 -2.50 -2.14
C LEU A 147 -7.24 -1.26 -2.37
N GLY A 148 -6.62 -0.15 -2.75
CA GLY A 148 -7.32 1.08 -3.10
C GLY A 148 -6.42 2.31 -3.02
N PHE A 149 -6.67 3.23 -3.93
CA PHE A 149 -6.09 4.57 -3.93
C PHE A 149 -6.79 5.43 -2.86
N HIS A 150 -6.03 6.26 -2.16
CA HIS A 150 -6.59 7.08 -1.08
C HIS A 150 -6.65 8.56 -1.43
N LEU A 151 -5.51 9.17 -1.75
CA LEU A 151 -5.40 10.62 -1.89
C LEU A 151 -4.27 11.04 -2.85
N TRP A 152 -4.41 12.25 -3.37
CA TRP A 152 -3.34 12.97 -4.05
C TRP A 152 -2.56 13.82 -3.07
N ASN A 153 -1.24 13.74 -3.14
CA ASN A 153 -0.33 14.70 -2.55
C ASN A 153 0.03 15.72 -3.64
N LEU A 154 -0.69 16.83 -3.65
CA LEU A 154 -0.60 17.83 -4.69
C LEU A 154 0.76 18.53 -4.63
N MET A 155 1.38 18.77 -5.81
CA MET A 155 2.57 19.56 -5.95
C MET A 155 2.18 20.95 -6.45
N VAL A 156 2.97 21.96 -6.10
CA VAL A 156 2.73 23.34 -6.52
C VAL A 156 4.04 24.01 -6.97
N ILE A 157 3.90 24.99 -7.85
CA ILE A 157 4.91 26.01 -8.07
C ILE A 157 4.52 27.21 -7.22
N ALA A 158 5.34 27.55 -6.25
CA ALA A 158 5.07 28.63 -5.31
C ALA A 158 6.21 29.65 -5.26
N VAL A 159 5.84 30.87 -4.95
CA VAL A 159 6.76 32.01 -4.80
C VAL A 159 6.53 32.70 -3.45
N ASN A 160 7.49 33.50 -3.00
CA ASN A 160 7.27 34.43 -1.90
C ASN A 160 6.16 35.44 -2.28
N ASP A 161 5.32 35.84 -1.34
CA ASP A 161 4.23 36.77 -1.65
C ASP A 161 4.72 38.14 -2.17
N ALA A 162 5.92 38.57 -1.77
CA ALA A 162 6.60 39.77 -2.28
C ALA A 162 7.18 39.62 -3.70
N ALA A 163 7.18 38.37 -4.27
CA ALA A 163 7.71 38.14 -5.60
C ALA A 163 6.96 38.98 -6.67
N PRO A 164 7.66 39.42 -7.73
CA PRO A 164 7.06 40.25 -8.77
C PRO A 164 5.98 39.50 -9.58
N TRP A 165 6.12 38.19 -9.71
CA TRP A 165 5.19 37.37 -10.51
C TRP A 165 3.89 37.08 -9.77
N LYS A 166 2.77 37.44 -10.38
CA LYS A 166 1.42 37.19 -9.83
C LYS A 166 0.75 35.99 -10.46
N SER A 167 1.25 35.51 -11.57
CA SER A 167 0.77 34.33 -12.31
C SER A 167 1.89 33.43 -12.78
N PHE A 168 1.55 32.19 -13.12
CA PHE A 168 2.49 31.24 -13.72
C PHE A 168 3.01 31.75 -15.08
N SER A 169 2.14 32.40 -15.90
CA SER A 169 2.53 32.94 -17.18
C SER A 169 3.58 34.05 -17.05
N GLU A 170 3.40 34.97 -16.09
CA GLU A 170 4.41 36.02 -15.84
C GLU A 170 5.76 35.44 -15.42
N LEU A 171 5.78 34.40 -14.57
CA LEU A 171 7.01 33.71 -14.21
C LEU A 171 7.69 33.08 -15.42
N ILE A 172 6.93 32.41 -16.28
CA ILE A 172 7.45 31.74 -17.47
C ILE A 172 8.02 32.76 -18.48
N ASP A 173 7.28 33.83 -18.72
CA ASP A 173 7.74 34.91 -19.65
C ASP A 173 9.03 35.55 -19.15
N TYR A 174 9.14 35.82 -17.85
CA TYR A 174 10.38 36.30 -17.25
C TYR A 174 11.54 35.31 -17.41
N ALA A 175 11.29 34.01 -17.09
CA ALA A 175 12.31 32.95 -17.16
C ALA A 175 12.82 32.72 -18.61
N LYS A 176 11.98 32.92 -19.64
CA LYS A 176 12.38 32.88 -21.04
C LYS A 176 13.30 34.05 -21.43
N GLN A 177 12.96 35.26 -20.96
CA GLN A 177 13.73 36.45 -21.23
C GLN A 177 15.04 36.52 -20.43
N ASN A 178 15.11 35.84 -19.32
CA ASN A 178 16.21 35.81 -18.36
C ASN A 178 16.66 34.40 -18.05
N PRO A 179 17.27 33.65 -18.97
CA PRO A 179 17.67 32.27 -18.78
C PRO A 179 18.51 32.08 -17.52
N GLU A 180 18.18 31.05 -16.71
CA GLU A 180 18.88 30.68 -15.48
C GLU A 180 18.92 31.76 -14.36
N LYS A 181 18.23 32.89 -14.52
CA LYS A 181 18.15 33.90 -13.46
C LYS A 181 17.14 33.54 -12.35
N VAL A 182 16.13 32.76 -12.67
CA VAL A 182 15.14 32.28 -11.66
C VAL A 182 15.71 31.08 -10.95
N ARG A 183 15.98 31.23 -9.63
CA ARG A 183 16.46 30.17 -8.75
C ARG A 183 15.27 29.37 -8.24
N VAL A 184 15.24 28.07 -8.54
CA VAL A 184 14.12 27.20 -8.15
C VAL A 184 14.62 26.11 -7.22
N SER A 185 14.07 26.03 -6.01
CA SER A 185 14.38 24.93 -5.11
C SER A 185 13.60 23.66 -5.45
N LEU A 186 14.26 22.52 -5.29
CA LEU A 186 13.69 21.18 -5.35
C LEU A 186 14.30 20.30 -4.24
N HIS A 187 13.61 19.21 -3.82
CA HIS A 187 14.11 18.43 -2.70
C HIS A 187 15.21 17.42 -3.08
N SER A 188 15.29 16.99 -4.34
CA SER A 188 16.42 16.19 -4.85
C SER A 188 16.37 16.01 -6.36
N VAL A 189 17.52 15.71 -6.97
CA VAL A 189 17.58 15.28 -8.37
C VAL A 189 16.90 13.91 -8.53
N GLY A 190 16.06 13.74 -9.56
CA GLY A 190 15.29 12.52 -9.81
C GLY A 190 13.99 12.41 -8.99
N SER A 191 13.64 13.45 -8.24
CA SER A 191 12.38 13.55 -7.53
C SER A 191 11.22 14.00 -8.43
N ILE A 192 9.98 13.86 -7.95
CA ILE A 192 8.79 14.32 -8.69
C ILE A 192 8.83 15.82 -9.01
N ASP A 193 9.30 16.65 -8.09
CA ASP A 193 9.48 18.10 -8.31
C ASP A 193 10.53 18.40 -9.36
N HIS A 194 11.65 17.66 -9.39
CA HIS A 194 12.63 17.76 -10.48
C HIS A 194 11.99 17.42 -11.82
N PHE A 195 11.27 16.29 -11.91
CA PHE A 195 10.58 15.90 -13.14
C PHE A 195 9.54 16.92 -13.57
N ASN A 196 8.78 17.49 -12.65
CA ASN A 196 7.80 18.53 -12.94
C ASN A 196 8.48 19.79 -13.53
N LEU A 197 9.61 20.20 -12.99
CA LEU A 197 10.38 21.34 -13.55
C LEU A 197 10.91 21.05 -14.95
N GLU A 198 11.41 19.85 -15.21
CA GLU A 198 11.84 19.44 -16.54
C GLU A 198 10.68 19.38 -17.56
N ILE A 199 9.50 18.94 -17.13
CA ILE A 199 8.28 19.01 -17.95
C ILE A 199 7.95 20.47 -18.27
N ILE A 200 7.95 21.36 -17.28
CA ILE A 200 7.70 22.80 -17.48
C ILE A 200 8.72 23.39 -18.46
N LYS A 201 10.01 23.13 -18.28
CA LYS A 201 11.07 23.59 -19.21
C LYS A 201 10.80 23.09 -20.65
N SER A 202 10.49 21.82 -20.80
CA SER A 202 10.21 21.21 -22.11
C SER A 202 9.00 21.82 -22.81
N LEU A 203 7.92 22.10 -22.07
CA LEU A 203 6.68 22.63 -22.63
C LEU A 203 6.72 24.13 -22.89
N THR A 204 7.48 24.89 -22.08
CA THR A 204 7.46 26.35 -22.12
C THR A 204 8.68 26.95 -22.75
N GLY A 205 9.82 26.25 -22.77
CA GLY A 205 11.14 26.80 -23.17
C GLY A 205 11.81 27.65 -22.08
N ALA A 206 11.18 27.81 -20.91
CA ALA A 206 11.79 28.54 -19.79
C ALA A 206 13.04 27.81 -19.27
N GLN A 207 14.04 28.56 -18.81
CA GLN A 207 15.26 28.02 -18.22
C GLN A 207 15.38 28.47 -16.77
N PHE A 208 15.57 27.51 -15.86
CA PHE A 208 15.66 27.73 -14.43
C PHE A 208 17.04 27.32 -13.89
N ASN A 209 17.54 28.04 -12.91
CA ASN A 209 18.63 27.58 -12.07
C ASN A 209 18.06 26.70 -10.94
N MET A 210 18.09 25.37 -11.13
CA MET A 210 17.55 24.41 -10.20
C MET A 210 18.54 24.10 -9.09
N ILE A 211 18.13 24.33 -7.83
CA ILE A 211 18.95 24.18 -6.63
C ILE A 211 18.38 23.04 -5.78
N PRO A 212 19.06 21.86 -5.72
CA PRO A 212 18.63 20.76 -4.88
C PRO A 212 18.94 21.00 -3.41
N PHE A 213 17.99 20.65 -2.54
CA PHE A 213 18.13 20.67 -1.08
C PHE A 213 18.11 19.23 -0.52
N LYS A 214 18.48 19.04 0.75
CA LYS A 214 18.47 17.71 1.39
C LYS A 214 17.06 17.18 1.67
N GLY A 215 16.05 18.05 1.61
CA GLY A 215 14.66 17.67 1.83
C GLY A 215 13.69 18.81 1.54
N PRO A 216 12.39 18.46 1.42
CA PRO A 216 11.38 19.43 1.01
C PRO A 216 11.14 20.54 2.05
N ALA A 217 11.35 20.30 3.34
CA ALA A 217 11.23 21.33 4.37
C ALA A 217 12.32 22.40 4.25
N GLU A 218 13.57 22.02 3.91
CA GLU A 218 14.64 22.96 3.64
C GLU A 218 14.35 23.81 2.39
N ALA A 219 13.82 23.19 1.34
CA ALA A 219 13.42 23.88 0.10
C ALA A 219 12.35 24.95 0.37
N ALA A 220 11.33 24.64 1.20
CA ALA A 220 10.33 25.62 1.60
C ALA A 220 10.93 26.76 2.45
N THR A 221 11.82 26.44 3.38
CA THR A 221 12.51 27.44 4.22
C THR A 221 13.39 28.37 3.38
N ALA A 222 14.07 27.82 2.36
CA ALA A 222 14.90 28.62 1.44
C ALA A 222 14.06 29.65 0.66
N LEU A 223 12.84 29.31 0.25
CA LEU A 223 11.92 30.26 -0.37
C LEU A 223 11.47 31.33 0.62
N LEU A 224 11.10 30.97 1.85
CA LEU A 224 10.73 31.95 2.88
C LEU A 224 11.86 32.93 3.20
N GLY A 225 13.11 32.45 3.22
CA GLY A 225 14.29 33.25 3.48
C GLY A 225 14.80 34.06 2.27
N GLY A 226 14.17 33.95 1.09
CA GLY A 226 14.60 34.65 -0.13
C GLY A 226 15.90 34.09 -0.74
N HIS A 227 16.34 32.91 -0.33
CA HIS A 227 17.53 32.25 -0.89
C HIS A 227 17.26 31.65 -2.27
N VAL A 228 16.00 31.38 -2.58
CA VAL A 228 15.49 31.01 -3.91
C VAL A 228 14.27 31.85 -4.24
N ASP A 229 13.90 31.91 -5.51
CA ASP A 229 12.82 32.75 -6.01
C ASP A 229 11.50 31.97 -6.14
N VAL A 230 11.62 30.67 -6.40
CA VAL A 230 10.51 29.75 -6.65
C VAL A 230 10.79 28.43 -5.94
N THR A 231 9.74 27.71 -5.58
CA THR A 231 9.83 26.31 -5.13
C THR A 231 8.88 25.42 -5.91
N SER A 232 9.31 24.17 -6.17
CA SER A 232 8.46 23.09 -6.68
C SER A 232 8.39 22.03 -5.60
N ILE A 233 7.32 21.98 -4.80
CA ILE A 233 7.19 21.04 -3.68
C ILE A 233 5.72 20.68 -3.37
N ALA A 234 5.52 19.79 -2.42
CA ALA A 234 4.18 19.40 -1.96
C ALA A 234 3.41 20.59 -1.36
N LEU A 235 2.16 20.77 -1.74
CA LEU A 235 1.25 21.80 -1.23
C LEU A 235 1.18 21.81 0.29
N THR A 236 1.19 20.64 0.93
CA THR A 236 1.12 20.48 2.39
C THR A 236 2.18 21.29 3.15
N LEU A 237 3.34 21.52 2.53
CA LEU A 237 4.45 22.27 3.14
C LEU A 237 4.32 23.79 2.95
N VAL A 238 3.68 24.25 1.90
CA VAL A 238 3.52 25.69 1.63
C VAL A 238 2.15 26.21 2.07
N LEU A 239 1.14 25.36 2.19
CA LEU A 239 -0.22 25.78 2.51
C LEU A 239 -0.35 26.63 3.79
N PRO A 240 0.32 26.32 4.91
CA PRO A 240 0.29 27.17 6.08
C PRO A 240 0.86 28.58 5.81
N HIS A 241 1.88 28.68 4.95
CA HIS A 241 2.51 29.94 4.59
C HIS A 241 1.68 30.73 3.59
N VAL A 242 0.96 30.06 2.69
CA VAL A 242 -0.02 30.67 1.79
C VAL A 242 -1.18 31.26 2.60
N ARG A 243 -1.71 30.50 3.55
CA ARG A 243 -2.77 30.99 4.45
C ARG A 243 -2.32 32.16 5.33
N ALA A 244 -1.03 32.22 5.65
CA ALA A 244 -0.44 33.34 6.39
C ALA A 244 -0.03 34.53 5.50
N GLY A 245 -0.32 34.50 4.18
CA GLY A 245 0.04 35.56 3.23
C GLY A 245 1.55 35.74 2.99
N LYS A 246 2.36 34.70 3.28
CA LYS A 246 3.82 34.73 3.09
C LYS A 246 4.27 34.13 1.78
N MET A 247 3.44 33.28 1.19
CA MET A 247 3.69 32.60 -0.08
C MET A 247 2.44 32.67 -0.96
N ARG A 248 2.65 32.47 -2.26
CA ARG A 248 1.59 32.40 -3.27
C ARG A 248 1.85 31.22 -4.18
N ASN A 249 0.80 30.41 -4.41
CA ASN A 249 0.85 29.33 -5.42
C ASN A 249 0.54 29.93 -6.80
N LEU A 250 1.37 29.66 -7.79
CA LEU A 250 1.19 30.06 -9.18
C LEU A 250 0.63 28.95 -10.05
N LEU A 251 0.89 27.69 -9.68
CA LEU A 251 0.44 26.51 -10.41
C LEU A 251 0.21 25.36 -9.43
N ILE A 252 -0.73 24.48 -9.75
CA ILE A 252 -1.00 23.24 -9.01
C ILE A 252 -1.06 22.06 -9.98
N THR A 253 -0.65 20.88 -9.53
CA THR A 253 -0.60 19.69 -10.40
C THR A 253 -1.94 19.10 -10.76
N ARG A 254 -2.97 19.30 -9.94
CA ARG A 254 -4.36 18.88 -10.19
C ARG A 254 -5.32 19.89 -9.62
N LYS A 255 -6.47 20.06 -10.27
CA LYS A 255 -7.53 20.93 -9.76
C LYS A 255 -7.97 20.47 -8.37
N TRP A 256 -8.13 21.42 -7.45
CA TRP A 256 -8.55 21.17 -6.08
C TRP A 256 -9.53 22.21 -5.60
N SER A 257 -10.64 21.78 -4.99
CA SER A 257 -11.76 22.65 -4.60
C SER A 257 -11.39 23.72 -3.57
N GLU A 258 -10.39 23.44 -2.71
CA GLU A 258 -9.95 24.40 -1.68
C GLU A 258 -9.08 25.53 -2.26
N LEU A 259 -8.54 25.36 -3.46
CA LEU A 259 -7.74 26.37 -4.19
C LEU A 259 -8.25 26.52 -5.64
N PRO A 260 -9.51 26.92 -5.84
CA PRO A 260 -10.14 26.91 -7.17
C PRO A 260 -9.52 27.88 -8.16
N ASN A 261 -8.82 28.91 -7.67
CA ASN A 261 -8.19 29.95 -8.50
C ASN A 261 -6.77 29.63 -8.95
N ILE A 262 -6.15 28.55 -8.45
CA ILE A 262 -4.82 28.16 -8.87
C ILE A 262 -4.94 27.26 -10.10
N PRO A 263 -4.35 27.62 -11.24
CA PRO A 263 -4.47 26.86 -12.48
C PRO A 263 -3.60 25.60 -12.46
N THR A 264 -4.00 24.60 -13.27
CA THR A 264 -3.17 23.49 -13.71
C THR A 264 -2.52 23.83 -15.06
N LEU A 265 -1.56 23.02 -15.53
CA LEU A 265 -0.96 23.22 -16.86
C LEU A 265 -2.00 23.09 -17.98
N THR A 266 -2.91 22.14 -17.89
CA THR A 266 -3.94 21.95 -18.92
C THR A 266 -4.95 23.10 -18.97
N GLU A 267 -5.30 23.71 -17.85
CA GLU A 267 -6.11 24.93 -17.81
C GLU A 267 -5.40 26.13 -18.45
N LEU A 268 -4.06 26.12 -18.46
CA LEU A 268 -3.25 27.12 -19.17
C LEU A 268 -2.99 26.76 -20.65
N GLY A 269 -3.60 25.69 -21.17
CA GLY A 269 -3.53 25.29 -22.57
C GLY A 269 -2.36 24.37 -22.95
N TYR A 270 -1.58 23.89 -21.97
CA TYR A 270 -0.53 22.91 -22.24
C TYR A 270 -1.13 21.51 -22.38
N LYS A 271 -0.49 20.65 -23.21
CA LYS A 271 -1.02 19.30 -23.53
C LYS A 271 -0.65 18.21 -22.53
N GLN A 272 0.08 18.54 -21.47
CA GLN A 272 0.59 17.58 -20.50
C GLN A 272 0.32 18.07 -19.08
N GLU A 273 -0.10 17.19 -18.21
CA GLU A 273 -0.19 17.42 -16.78
C GLU A 273 1.14 17.22 -16.08
N LEU A 274 1.29 17.85 -14.92
CA LEU A 274 2.40 17.57 -14.01
C LEU A 274 2.12 16.33 -13.15
N GLY A 275 3.18 15.64 -12.74
CA GLY A 275 3.10 14.55 -11.80
C GLY A 275 2.61 15.03 -10.43
N ALA A 276 1.62 14.37 -9.86
CA ALA A 276 1.20 14.52 -8.47
C ALA A 276 1.62 13.28 -7.67
N GLY A 277 2.09 13.48 -6.44
CA GLY A 277 2.26 12.36 -5.51
C GLY A 277 0.89 11.77 -5.15
N TRP A 278 0.88 10.51 -4.70
CA TRP A 278 -0.33 9.87 -4.18
C TRP A 278 0.00 8.84 -3.11
N PHE A 279 -0.99 8.53 -2.27
CA PHE A 279 -0.89 7.52 -1.23
C PHE A 279 -1.96 6.47 -1.41
N ALA A 280 -1.63 5.21 -1.13
CA ALA A 280 -2.53 4.10 -1.36
C ALA A 280 -2.25 2.93 -0.40
N PHE A 281 -3.22 2.00 -0.31
CA PHE A 281 -3.12 0.77 0.44
C PHE A 281 -2.82 -0.43 -0.45
N TYR A 282 -1.98 -1.33 0.09
CA TYR A 282 -1.55 -2.56 -0.58
C TYR A 282 -1.49 -3.73 0.39
N ALA A 283 -1.60 -4.93 -0.17
CA ALA A 283 -1.20 -6.17 0.45
C ALA A 283 -0.05 -6.81 -0.33
N PRO A 284 0.66 -7.83 0.18
CA PRO A 284 1.55 -8.64 -0.66
C PRO A 284 0.74 -9.36 -1.73
N ALA A 285 1.30 -9.48 -2.95
CA ALA A 285 0.62 -10.17 -4.04
C ALA A 285 0.32 -11.64 -3.71
N GLY A 286 -0.87 -12.09 -4.08
CA GLY A 286 -1.35 -13.45 -3.82
C GLY A 286 -2.09 -13.63 -2.48
N VAL A 287 -2.55 -12.55 -1.85
CA VAL A 287 -3.53 -12.66 -0.76
C VAL A 287 -4.83 -13.29 -1.28
N PRO A 288 -5.50 -14.15 -0.46
CA PRO A 288 -6.74 -14.80 -0.85
C PRO A 288 -7.87 -13.82 -1.21
N GLU A 289 -8.78 -14.23 -2.10
CA GLU A 289 -9.93 -13.41 -2.49
C GLU A 289 -10.85 -13.08 -1.31
N GLU A 290 -11.05 -14.02 -0.38
CA GLU A 290 -11.85 -13.78 0.83
C GLU A 290 -11.27 -12.64 1.69
N VAL A 291 -9.97 -12.46 1.71
CA VAL A 291 -9.30 -11.35 2.40
C VAL A 291 -9.54 -10.03 1.68
N LYS A 292 -9.41 -10.02 0.33
CA LYS A 292 -9.67 -8.82 -0.48
C LYS A 292 -11.14 -8.40 -0.39
N ASN A 293 -12.06 -9.36 -0.40
CA ASN A 293 -13.50 -9.11 -0.26
C ASN A 293 -13.88 -8.45 1.08
N VAL A 294 -13.02 -8.53 2.10
CA VAL A 294 -13.18 -7.82 3.37
C VAL A 294 -12.45 -6.49 3.36
N LEU A 295 -11.18 -6.48 2.93
CA LEU A 295 -10.32 -5.28 3.03
C LEU A 295 -10.73 -4.17 2.05
N VAL A 296 -11.02 -4.50 0.79
CA VAL A 296 -11.31 -3.49 -0.25
C VAL A 296 -12.56 -2.67 0.08
N PRO A 297 -13.73 -3.28 0.40
CA PRO A 297 -14.90 -2.50 0.79
C PRO A 297 -14.72 -1.72 2.11
N ALA A 298 -13.96 -2.29 3.05
CA ALA A 298 -13.69 -1.60 4.31
C ALA A 298 -12.84 -0.36 4.08
N PHE A 299 -11.79 -0.46 3.25
CA PHE A 299 -10.97 0.67 2.88
C PHE A 299 -11.73 1.72 2.06
N GLU A 300 -12.54 1.31 1.08
CA GLU A 300 -13.42 2.23 0.35
C GLU A 300 -14.32 3.05 1.29
N LYS A 301 -14.95 2.37 2.26
CA LYS A 301 -15.80 3.03 3.24
C LYS A 301 -15.04 4.06 4.07
N VAL A 302 -13.79 3.75 4.47
CA VAL A 302 -12.92 4.72 5.17
C VAL A 302 -12.57 5.89 4.27
N ALA A 303 -12.10 5.62 3.06
CA ALA A 303 -11.65 6.66 2.12
C ALA A 303 -12.80 7.61 1.68
N ARG A 304 -14.04 7.10 1.68
CA ARG A 304 -15.25 7.91 1.39
C ARG A 304 -15.88 8.57 2.62
N ASN A 305 -15.31 8.39 3.82
CA ASN A 305 -15.82 9.04 5.04
C ASN A 305 -15.65 10.56 4.93
N PRO A 306 -16.76 11.36 4.94
CA PRO A 306 -16.69 12.79 4.71
C PRO A 306 -15.98 13.57 5.83
N GLU A 307 -16.06 13.08 7.07
CA GLU A 307 -15.36 13.70 8.20
C GLU A 307 -13.85 13.50 8.09
N LEU A 308 -13.42 12.28 7.79
CA LEU A 308 -12.01 11.95 7.57
C LEU A 308 -11.46 12.72 6.37
N LYS A 309 -12.21 12.73 5.24
CA LYS A 309 -11.86 13.50 4.06
C LYS A 309 -11.64 14.98 4.39
N SER A 310 -12.58 15.62 5.10
CA SER A 310 -12.46 17.04 5.47
C SER A 310 -11.23 17.31 6.34
N LYS A 311 -10.89 16.41 7.27
CA LYS A 311 -9.68 16.54 8.09
C LYS A 311 -8.41 16.48 7.24
N ILE A 312 -8.35 15.54 6.31
CA ILE A 312 -7.19 15.32 5.45
C ILE A 312 -7.05 16.44 4.41
N ASP A 313 -8.16 16.88 3.79
CA ASP A 313 -8.15 17.98 2.84
C ASP A 313 -7.63 19.28 3.49
N LYS A 314 -8.02 19.60 4.73
CA LYS A 314 -7.49 20.75 5.47
C LYS A 314 -5.97 20.74 5.67
N MET A 315 -5.34 19.57 5.58
CA MET A 315 -3.88 19.43 5.65
C MET A 315 -3.19 19.71 4.29
N GLY A 316 -3.96 19.88 3.21
CA GLY A 316 -3.42 20.13 1.87
C GLY A 316 -3.28 18.87 1.00
N PHE A 317 -3.92 17.77 1.39
CA PHE A 317 -4.10 16.60 0.54
C PHE A 317 -5.46 16.65 -0.16
N ALA A 318 -5.61 15.93 -1.26
CA ALA A 318 -6.90 15.80 -1.95
C ALA A 318 -7.34 14.34 -1.88
N VAL A 319 -8.28 14.02 -1.00
CA VAL A 319 -8.85 12.67 -0.88
C VAL A 319 -9.71 12.38 -2.10
N ASP A 320 -9.36 11.30 -2.83
CA ASP A 320 -10.00 10.87 -4.07
C ASP A 320 -9.90 9.34 -4.19
N TYR A 321 -10.86 8.63 -3.60
CA TYR A 321 -10.82 7.17 -3.65
C TYR A 321 -10.93 6.63 -5.07
N LYS A 322 -10.03 5.66 -5.40
CA LYS A 322 -10.14 4.85 -6.62
C LYS A 322 -10.01 3.37 -6.29
N PRO A 323 -10.77 2.50 -6.98
CA PRO A 323 -10.72 1.06 -6.75
C PRO A 323 -9.37 0.45 -7.16
N PRO A 324 -9.08 -0.79 -6.72
CA PRO A 324 -7.80 -1.47 -6.98
C PRO A 324 -7.36 -1.50 -8.44
N GLY A 325 -8.30 -1.71 -9.37
CA GLY A 325 -7.99 -1.75 -10.82
C GLY A 325 -7.51 -0.41 -11.37
N GLU A 326 -8.12 0.70 -10.93
CA GLU A 326 -7.67 2.05 -11.32
C GLU A 326 -6.32 2.38 -10.68
N LEU A 327 -6.10 2.00 -9.41
CA LEU A 327 -4.80 2.17 -8.76
C LEU A 327 -3.70 1.42 -9.53
N ARG A 328 -3.95 0.18 -9.95
CA ARG A 328 -2.97 -0.60 -10.74
C ARG A 328 -2.62 0.11 -12.05
N LYS A 329 -3.60 0.69 -12.73
CA LYS A 329 -3.40 1.48 -13.95
C LYS A 329 -2.52 2.70 -13.68
N ILE A 330 -2.82 3.48 -12.64
CA ILE A 330 -2.03 4.64 -12.22
C ILE A 330 -0.58 4.23 -11.90
N MET A 331 -0.36 3.12 -11.18
CA MET A 331 1.00 2.63 -10.88
C MET A 331 1.82 2.38 -12.14
N ILE A 332 1.23 1.77 -13.17
CA ILE A 332 1.88 1.45 -14.44
C ILE A 332 2.17 2.72 -15.21
N GLU A 333 1.16 3.56 -15.42
CA GLU A 333 1.27 4.80 -16.19
C GLU A 333 2.30 5.76 -15.59
N ASP A 334 2.29 5.95 -14.28
CA ASP A 334 3.25 6.83 -13.59
C ASP A 334 4.67 6.26 -13.65
N TYR A 335 4.83 4.94 -13.53
CA TYR A 335 6.15 4.30 -13.65
C TYR A 335 6.72 4.46 -15.06
N ASP A 336 5.94 4.16 -16.09
CA ASP A 336 6.38 4.25 -17.48
C ASP A 336 6.72 5.69 -17.87
N ALA A 337 5.91 6.66 -17.45
CA ALA A 337 6.17 8.07 -17.67
C ALA A 337 7.46 8.54 -16.97
N ALA A 338 7.65 8.11 -15.70
CA ALA A 338 8.85 8.47 -14.94
C ALA A 338 10.12 7.82 -15.52
N VAL A 339 10.04 6.58 -16.01
CA VAL A 339 11.15 5.91 -16.70
C VAL A 339 11.52 6.60 -18.00
N ALA A 340 10.52 6.90 -18.84
CA ALA A 340 10.76 7.59 -20.12
C ALA A 340 11.46 8.95 -19.91
N LEU A 341 11.01 9.70 -18.90
CA LEU A 341 11.61 10.97 -18.56
C LEU A 341 13.03 10.83 -17.97
N ALA A 342 13.25 9.82 -17.09
CA ALA A 342 14.56 9.56 -16.52
C ALA A 342 15.60 9.18 -17.58
N ILE A 343 15.22 8.41 -18.61
CA ILE A 343 16.06 8.07 -19.75
C ILE A 343 16.42 9.36 -20.54
N LYS A 344 15.40 10.19 -20.84
CA LYS A 344 15.60 11.46 -21.55
C LYS A 344 16.55 12.41 -20.81
N LEU A 345 16.54 12.38 -19.48
CA LEU A 345 17.40 13.21 -18.62
C LEU A 345 18.77 12.58 -18.33
N GLY A 346 19.04 11.37 -18.82
CA GLY A 346 20.28 10.63 -18.53
C GLY A 346 20.40 10.13 -17.08
N LEU A 347 19.32 10.11 -16.33
CA LEU A 347 19.23 9.60 -14.94
C LEU A 347 19.07 8.08 -14.90
N ARG A 348 18.72 7.48 -16.03
CA ARG A 348 18.62 6.02 -16.24
C ARG A 348 19.19 5.66 -17.61
N LYS A 349 19.95 4.56 -17.65
CA LYS A 349 20.47 3.95 -18.89
C LYS A 349 19.46 2.98 -19.50
#